data_0c2ee208d9cfffe2738b6de49f0ea537
#
_entry.id   0c2ee208d9cfffe2738b6de49f0ea537
#
_cell.length_a   1.000
_cell.length_b   1.000
_cell.length_c   1.000
_cell.angle_alpha   90.00
_cell.angle_beta   90.00
_cell.angle_gamma   90.00
#
_symmetry.space_group_name_H-M   'P 1'
#
loop_
_entity.id
_entity.type
_entity.pdbx_description
1 polymer ?
#
loop_
_entity_poly.entity_id
_entity_poly.type
_entity_poly.pdbx_seq_one_letter_code
_entity_poly.pdbx_strand_id
1 'polypeptide(L)'
;MLTAEPRLKSVARDFVSHYSDLWTSGKAMFVCLNKVTCVRMYDFVQKYWQDDIKTLEKQIQTASQQEVQELERKLNWMKETEMAVVISQEQNEIQTFKKWNLDIKYHREKMEKRELDKEFKDKDNPLRVVFVCAMWLTGFDVKCLSCLYLDKPLKAHTLMQTIARANRVAEGKSNGLIIDYIGIVKALRKALADYTANVGGGSTDPTIDKGELIERVLETITAAAEFLDSKDFDLDDLVYAKDFAKISLLLTAANAVSDSRESKKQFMTYGNELNRMMKYLDRDDISKADRERKDAIIAIVDELKKKKKHVDNTDLMVQINGILGDYIMIERAANDRGFAKRFDISKIDFDLLRREFAKVKKKN
;
A
#
# COMPACT_ATOMS: atom_id res chain seq x y z
N MET A 1 -13.56 -16.50 16.52
CA MET A 1 -14.68 -15.63 16.11
C MET A 1 -14.13 -14.30 15.62
N LEU A 2 -14.62 -13.79 14.48
CA LEU A 2 -14.08 -12.58 13.79
C LEU A 2 -14.09 -11.30 14.65
N THR A 3 -15.04 -11.16 15.57
CA THR A 3 -15.21 -9.98 16.45
C THR A 3 -14.56 -10.13 17.83
N ALA A 4 -13.77 -11.19 18.06
CA ALA A 4 -13.08 -11.37 19.33
C ALA A 4 -12.05 -10.25 19.53
N GLU A 5 -12.04 -9.68 20.73
CA GLU A 5 -11.21 -8.51 21.06
C GLU A 5 -9.70 -8.76 20.85
N PRO A 6 -9.11 -9.91 21.27
CA PRO A 6 -7.70 -10.16 21.01
C PRO A 6 -7.36 -10.15 19.51
N ARG A 7 -8.26 -10.71 18.66
CA ARG A 7 -8.09 -10.67 17.21
C ARG A 7 -8.16 -9.25 16.66
N LEU A 8 -9.18 -8.48 17.05
CA LEU A 8 -9.32 -7.08 16.60
C LEU A 8 -8.11 -6.24 17.00
N LYS A 9 -7.57 -6.45 18.21
CA LYS A 9 -6.35 -5.77 18.65
C LYS A 9 -5.12 -6.17 17.83
N SER A 10 -4.98 -7.45 17.47
CA SER A 10 -3.90 -7.90 16.59
C SER A 10 -4.01 -7.29 15.19
N VAL A 11 -5.21 -7.28 14.61
CA VAL A 11 -5.49 -6.67 13.31
C VAL A 11 -5.24 -5.16 13.35
N ALA A 12 -5.64 -4.47 14.42
CA ALA A 12 -5.40 -3.04 14.58
C ALA A 12 -3.90 -2.69 14.67
N ARG A 13 -3.10 -3.53 15.36
CA ARG A 13 -1.64 -3.34 15.41
C ARG A 13 -0.99 -3.55 14.05
N ASP A 14 -1.37 -4.62 13.35
CA ASP A 14 -0.88 -4.89 12.00
C ASP A 14 -1.24 -3.74 11.04
N PHE A 15 -2.49 -3.26 11.09
CA PHE A 15 -2.91 -2.10 10.32
C PHE A 15 -2.05 -0.87 10.59
N VAL A 16 -1.82 -0.52 11.86
CA VAL A 16 -1.06 0.66 12.25
C VAL A 16 0.38 0.54 11.77
N SER A 17 1.05 -0.58 12.06
CA SER A 17 2.42 -0.83 11.61
C SER A 17 2.53 -0.74 10.09
N HIS A 18 1.67 -1.46 9.36
CA HIS A 18 1.71 -1.51 7.92
C HIS A 18 1.37 -0.16 7.26
N TYR A 19 0.30 0.52 7.71
CA TYR A 19 -0.12 1.77 7.09
C TYR A 19 0.82 2.94 7.42
N SER A 20 1.40 2.97 8.62
CA SER A 20 2.41 3.96 8.97
C SER A 20 3.69 3.83 8.14
N ASP A 21 4.05 2.62 7.72
CA ASP A 21 5.20 2.40 6.82
C ASP A 21 4.89 2.81 5.37
N LEU A 22 3.60 2.81 5.00
CA LEU A 22 3.12 3.28 3.70
C LEU A 22 2.74 4.77 3.69
N TRP A 23 3.29 5.58 4.58
CA TRP A 23 2.91 6.99 4.80
C TRP A 23 2.96 7.88 3.55
N THR A 24 3.70 7.50 2.51
CA THR A 24 3.75 8.21 1.21
C THR A 24 2.77 7.69 0.16
N SER A 25 2.00 6.63 0.48
CA SER A 25 1.25 5.87 -0.55
C SER A 25 -0.15 6.39 -0.83
N GLY A 26 -0.74 7.20 0.03
CA GLY A 26 -2.10 7.73 -0.10
C GLY A 26 -3.06 7.21 0.98
N LYS A 27 -4.37 7.26 0.69
CA LYS A 27 -5.42 7.03 1.69
C LYS A 27 -5.77 5.55 1.85
N ALA A 28 -6.29 5.19 3.04
CA ALA A 28 -6.67 3.83 3.40
C ALA A 28 -8.16 3.72 3.74
N MET A 29 -8.78 2.63 3.31
CA MET A 29 -10.14 2.25 3.71
C MET A 29 -10.10 0.91 4.41
N PHE A 30 -10.63 0.86 5.63
CA PHE A 30 -10.75 -0.35 6.42
C PHE A 30 -12.20 -0.85 6.44
N VAL A 31 -12.43 -2.03 5.91
CA VAL A 31 -13.77 -2.64 5.79
C VAL A 31 -14.01 -3.59 6.95
N CYS A 32 -14.86 -3.21 7.87
CA CYS A 32 -15.19 -3.97 9.08
C CYS A 32 -16.45 -4.82 8.90
N LEU A 33 -16.56 -5.89 9.69
CA LEU A 33 -17.66 -6.84 9.66
C LEU A 33 -19.04 -6.16 9.85
N ASN A 34 -19.16 -5.28 10.84
CA ASN A 34 -20.39 -4.56 11.19
C ASN A 34 -20.07 -3.18 11.80
N LYS A 35 -21.10 -2.40 12.07
CA LYS A 35 -21.00 -1.01 12.58
C LYS A 35 -20.31 -0.93 13.94
N VAL A 36 -20.62 -1.84 14.86
CA VAL A 36 -19.97 -1.90 16.18
C VAL A 36 -18.48 -2.18 16.02
N THR A 37 -18.11 -3.09 15.12
CA THR A 37 -16.69 -3.38 14.84
C THR A 37 -15.97 -2.19 14.21
N CYS A 38 -16.65 -1.34 13.40
CA CYS A 38 -16.03 -0.10 12.88
C CYS A 38 -15.56 0.82 14.02
N VAL A 39 -16.41 1.06 15.01
CA VAL A 39 -16.06 1.93 16.13
C VAL A 39 -15.00 1.29 17.03
N ARG A 40 -15.11 0.00 17.34
CA ARG A 40 -14.08 -0.72 18.12
C ARG A 40 -12.72 -0.71 17.41
N MET A 41 -12.71 -0.92 16.11
CA MET A 41 -11.48 -0.90 15.32
C MET A 41 -10.88 0.51 15.30
N TYR A 42 -11.70 1.54 15.12
CA TYR A 42 -11.26 2.94 15.22
C TYR A 42 -10.57 3.20 16.57
N ASP A 43 -11.19 2.80 17.69
CA ASP A 43 -10.64 3.02 19.03
C ASP A 43 -9.30 2.28 19.23
N PHE A 44 -9.20 1.02 18.79
CA PHE A 44 -7.95 0.26 18.87
C PHE A 44 -6.85 0.86 18.00
N VAL A 45 -7.19 1.26 16.77
CA VAL A 45 -6.23 1.88 15.86
C VAL A 45 -5.77 3.22 16.39
N GLN A 46 -6.66 4.09 16.89
CA GLN A 46 -6.30 5.36 17.52
C GLN A 46 -5.31 5.17 18.67
N LYS A 47 -5.55 4.17 19.53
CA LYS A 47 -4.65 3.86 20.63
C LYS A 47 -3.25 3.49 20.13
N TYR A 48 -3.15 2.53 19.21
CA TYR A 48 -1.85 2.07 18.70
C TYR A 48 -1.16 3.14 17.84
N TRP A 49 -1.93 3.96 17.13
CA TRP A 49 -1.40 5.10 16.37
C TRP A 49 -0.71 6.12 17.29
N GLN A 50 -1.32 6.43 18.43
CA GLN A 50 -0.71 7.30 19.44
C GLN A 50 0.52 6.67 20.11
N ASP A 51 0.51 5.36 20.31
CA ASP A 51 1.68 4.65 20.86
C ASP A 51 2.85 4.64 19.86
N ASP A 52 2.60 4.50 18.56
CA ASP A 52 3.60 4.59 17.50
C ASP A 52 4.16 6.01 17.36
N ILE A 53 3.30 7.04 17.45
CA ILE A 53 3.75 8.46 17.48
C ILE A 53 4.76 8.68 18.61
N LYS A 54 4.45 8.21 19.84
CA LYS A 54 5.37 8.34 20.98
C LYS A 54 6.67 7.56 20.77
N THR A 55 6.59 6.41 20.12
CA THR A 55 7.78 5.61 19.80
C THR A 55 8.67 6.33 18.79
N LEU A 56 8.06 6.90 17.76
CA LEU A 56 8.77 7.66 16.72
C LEU A 56 9.40 8.93 17.29
N GLU A 57 8.73 9.63 18.21
CA GLU A 57 9.30 10.79 18.93
C GLU A 57 10.57 10.42 19.71
N LYS A 58 10.59 9.23 20.35
CA LYS A 58 11.80 8.75 21.04
C LYS A 58 12.89 8.35 20.05
N GLN A 59 12.55 7.74 18.93
CA GLN A 59 13.51 7.37 17.90
C GLN A 59 14.22 8.60 17.32
N ILE A 60 13.50 9.69 17.08
CA ILE A 60 14.06 10.95 16.59
C ILE A 60 15.14 11.50 17.54
N GLN A 61 14.97 11.34 18.88
CA GLN A 61 15.94 11.81 19.86
C GLN A 61 17.28 11.07 19.80
N THR A 62 17.29 9.85 19.26
CA THR A 62 18.49 8.99 19.19
C THR A 62 18.97 8.73 17.76
N ALA A 63 18.26 9.26 16.77
CA ALA A 63 18.56 9.08 15.35
C ALA A 63 19.75 9.94 14.90
N SER A 64 20.41 9.48 13.84
CA SER A 64 21.46 10.28 13.18
C SER A 64 20.84 11.49 12.46
N GLN A 65 21.64 12.54 12.25
CA GLN A 65 21.19 13.78 11.62
C GLN A 65 20.58 13.58 10.21
N GLN A 66 20.93 12.50 9.52
CA GLN A 66 20.38 12.16 8.21
C GLN A 66 19.01 11.50 8.30
N GLU A 67 18.76 10.69 9.34
CA GLU A 67 17.49 9.99 9.56
C GLU A 67 16.42 10.91 10.14
N VAL A 68 16.83 11.92 10.92
CA VAL A 68 15.91 12.83 11.61
C VAL A 68 14.92 13.48 10.66
N GLN A 69 15.35 13.99 9.50
CA GLN A 69 14.43 14.65 8.56
C GLN A 69 13.31 13.75 8.03
N GLU A 70 13.62 12.50 7.74
CA GLU A 70 12.60 11.54 7.27
C GLU A 70 11.65 11.14 8.38
N LEU A 71 12.21 10.86 9.57
CA LEU A 71 11.42 10.53 10.77
C LEU A 71 10.52 11.68 11.19
N GLU A 72 10.97 12.92 11.12
CA GLU A 72 10.16 14.13 11.39
C GLU A 72 9.03 14.30 10.37
N ARG A 73 9.28 14.05 9.08
CA ARG A 73 8.23 14.08 8.06
C ARG A 73 7.17 13.02 8.32
N LYS A 74 7.60 11.78 8.64
CA LYS A 74 6.68 10.69 9.01
C LYS A 74 5.90 11.04 10.26
N LEU A 75 6.56 11.59 11.29
CA LEU A 75 5.92 12.01 12.54
C LEU A 75 4.86 13.09 12.30
N ASN A 76 5.18 14.12 11.53
CA ASN A 76 4.23 15.18 11.19
C ASN A 76 3.04 14.63 10.42
N TRP A 77 3.28 13.77 9.42
CA TRP A 77 2.23 13.11 8.68
C TRP A 77 1.35 12.25 9.60
N MET A 78 1.92 11.52 10.55
CA MET A 78 1.15 10.72 11.51
C MET A 78 0.32 11.61 12.44
N LYS A 79 0.86 12.72 12.93
CA LYS A 79 0.15 13.69 13.80
C LYS A 79 -1.00 14.39 13.07
N GLU A 80 -0.83 14.72 11.81
CA GLU A 80 -1.87 15.32 10.97
C GLU A 80 -2.94 14.33 10.52
N THR A 81 -2.62 13.03 10.51
CA THR A 81 -3.55 12.01 9.99
C THR A 81 -4.82 11.95 10.80
N GLU A 82 -5.91 12.32 10.15
CA GLU A 82 -7.26 12.13 10.67
C GLU A 82 -7.86 10.81 10.22
N MET A 83 -8.71 10.26 11.09
CA MET A 83 -9.46 9.04 10.85
C MET A 83 -10.93 9.25 11.11
N ALA A 84 -11.81 8.57 10.40
CA ALA A 84 -13.25 8.64 10.59
C ALA A 84 -13.93 7.28 10.48
N VAL A 85 -15.03 7.10 11.24
CA VAL A 85 -15.97 6.00 11.04
C VAL A 85 -17.08 6.50 10.12
N VAL A 86 -17.42 5.73 9.08
CA VAL A 86 -18.47 6.06 8.13
C VAL A 86 -19.46 4.89 8.03
N ILE A 87 -20.57 5.04 8.73
CA ILE A 87 -21.62 4.02 8.87
C ILE A 87 -23.01 4.64 8.77
N SER A 88 -23.96 3.89 8.20
CA SER A 88 -25.36 4.32 8.13
C SER A 88 -26.00 4.39 9.52
N GLN A 89 -26.93 5.33 9.70
CA GLN A 89 -27.70 5.47 10.92
C GLN A 89 -28.66 4.28 11.11
N GLU A 90 -28.95 3.95 12.38
CA GLU A 90 -29.93 2.94 12.77
C GLU A 90 -30.82 3.46 13.91
N GLN A 91 -32.04 2.92 13.96
CA GLN A 91 -32.90 3.18 15.11
C GLN A 91 -32.25 2.59 16.38
N ASN A 92 -32.30 3.33 17.49
CA ASN A 92 -31.74 2.93 18.78
C ASN A 92 -30.24 2.66 18.79
N GLU A 93 -29.48 3.21 17.82
CA GLU A 93 -28.02 2.98 17.72
C GLU A 93 -27.29 3.37 19.00
N ILE A 94 -27.66 4.49 19.67
CA ILE A 94 -27.03 4.93 20.92
C ILE A 94 -27.11 3.83 21.99
N GLN A 95 -28.27 3.17 22.15
CA GLN A 95 -28.44 2.09 23.13
C GLN A 95 -27.61 0.86 22.72
N THR A 96 -27.55 0.55 21.42
CA THR A 96 -26.77 -0.56 20.88
C THR A 96 -25.30 -0.37 21.15
N PHE A 97 -24.73 0.81 20.84
CA PHE A 97 -23.32 1.11 21.07
C PHE A 97 -22.97 1.21 22.56
N LYS A 98 -23.89 1.76 23.38
CA LYS A 98 -23.70 1.82 24.84
C LYS A 98 -23.53 0.43 25.47
N LYS A 99 -24.20 -0.62 24.97
CA LYS A 99 -23.99 -2.00 25.44
C LYS A 99 -22.55 -2.50 25.26
N TRP A 100 -21.83 -1.90 24.32
CA TRP A 100 -20.42 -2.19 24.04
C TRP A 100 -19.47 -1.17 24.66
N ASN A 101 -19.99 -0.24 25.47
CA ASN A 101 -19.22 0.87 26.05
C ASN A 101 -18.53 1.75 24.99
N LEU A 102 -19.23 2.01 23.88
CA LEU A 102 -18.76 2.80 22.75
C LEU A 102 -19.53 4.10 22.61
N ASP A 103 -18.84 5.17 22.22
CA ASP A 103 -19.45 6.48 21.93
C ASP A 103 -19.71 6.67 20.43
N ILE A 104 -20.95 6.39 20.01
CA ILE A 104 -21.37 6.65 18.63
C ILE A 104 -21.67 8.14 18.37
N LYS A 105 -21.99 8.93 19.40
CA LYS A 105 -22.36 10.34 19.23
C LYS A 105 -21.23 11.14 18.60
N TYR A 106 -20.01 10.97 19.09
CA TYR A 106 -18.81 11.60 18.53
C TYR A 106 -18.67 11.33 17.02
N HIS A 107 -18.81 10.07 16.61
CA HIS A 107 -18.71 9.70 15.19
C HIS A 107 -19.88 10.22 14.37
N ARG A 108 -21.09 10.24 14.95
CA ARG A 108 -22.29 10.74 14.29
C ARG A 108 -22.20 12.23 14.03
N GLU A 109 -21.80 13.01 15.03
CA GLU A 109 -21.55 14.44 14.87
C GLU A 109 -20.50 14.75 13.80
N LYS A 110 -19.43 13.95 13.73
CA LYS A 110 -18.40 14.09 12.70
C LYS A 110 -18.96 13.84 11.29
N MET A 111 -19.83 12.82 11.13
CA MET A 111 -20.50 12.52 9.86
C MET A 111 -21.55 13.56 9.45
N GLU A 112 -22.21 14.21 10.41
CA GLU A 112 -23.25 15.21 10.14
C GLU A 112 -22.68 16.61 9.88
N LYS A 113 -21.61 16.98 10.59
CA LYS A 113 -21.02 18.33 10.52
C LYS A 113 -19.97 18.49 9.42
N ARG A 114 -19.45 17.39 8.86
CA ARG A 114 -18.38 17.41 7.86
C ARG A 114 -18.80 16.70 6.57
N GLU A 115 -18.30 17.17 5.45
CA GLU A 115 -18.44 16.51 4.15
C GLU A 115 -17.35 15.45 3.95
N LEU A 116 -17.37 14.39 4.81
CA LEU A 116 -16.32 13.37 4.85
C LEU A 116 -16.06 12.71 3.49
N ASP A 117 -17.04 12.65 2.62
CA ASP A 117 -16.92 12.11 1.27
C ASP A 117 -16.06 13.03 0.38
N LYS A 118 -16.20 14.34 0.45
CA LYS A 118 -15.37 15.31 -0.26
C LYS A 118 -13.96 15.34 0.32
N GLU A 119 -13.85 15.40 1.64
CA GLU A 119 -12.58 15.40 2.34
C GLU A 119 -11.76 14.13 2.05
N PHE A 120 -12.40 12.98 2.01
CA PHE A 120 -11.70 11.72 1.71
C PHE A 120 -11.30 11.59 0.23
N LYS A 121 -11.99 12.25 -0.70
CA LYS A 121 -11.63 12.31 -2.13
C LYS A 121 -10.48 13.27 -2.41
N ASP A 122 -10.29 14.28 -1.58
CA ASP A 122 -9.19 15.23 -1.70
C ASP A 122 -7.90 14.60 -1.18
N LYS A 123 -6.90 14.42 -2.06
CA LYS A 123 -5.63 13.75 -1.72
C LYS A 123 -4.84 14.47 -0.64
N ASP A 124 -4.96 15.80 -0.59
CA ASP A 124 -4.17 16.66 0.30
C ASP A 124 -4.86 16.85 1.67
N ASN A 125 -6.12 16.45 1.80
CA ASN A 125 -6.87 16.54 3.06
C ASN A 125 -6.34 15.54 4.10
N PRO A 126 -6.17 15.92 5.38
CA PRO A 126 -5.65 15.07 6.44
C PRO A 126 -6.54 13.87 6.82
N LEU A 127 -7.80 13.81 6.38
CA LEU A 127 -8.63 12.61 6.51
C LEU A 127 -8.08 11.50 5.60
N ARG A 128 -7.21 10.67 6.15
CA ARG A 128 -6.47 9.65 5.41
C ARG A 128 -6.99 8.23 5.63
N VAL A 129 -7.72 7.97 6.73
CA VAL A 129 -8.22 6.64 7.06
C VAL A 129 -9.72 6.68 7.33
N VAL A 130 -10.47 5.75 6.73
CA VAL A 130 -11.90 5.58 7.02
C VAL A 130 -12.22 4.13 7.37
N PHE A 131 -13.04 3.96 8.40
CA PHE A 131 -13.57 2.66 8.83
C PHE A 131 -15.02 2.54 8.36
N VAL A 132 -15.30 1.56 7.50
CA VAL A 132 -16.61 1.37 6.87
C VAL A 132 -17.09 -0.06 7.05
N CYS A 133 -18.41 -0.29 6.99
CA CYS A 133 -18.92 -1.66 6.95
C CYS A 133 -19.73 -1.99 5.68
N ALA A 134 -20.44 -1.03 5.12
CA ALA A 134 -21.23 -1.18 3.90
C ALA A 134 -21.24 0.11 3.06
N MET A 135 -21.31 1.27 3.72
CA MET A 135 -21.23 2.56 3.05
C MET A 135 -19.90 2.70 2.32
N TRP A 136 -19.93 3.38 1.18
CA TRP A 136 -18.80 3.63 0.30
C TRP A 136 -18.18 2.39 -0.37
N LEU A 137 -18.64 1.18 -0.09
CA LEU A 137 -18.18 -0.01 -0.81
C LEU A 137 -18.70 -0.06 -2.25
N THR A 138 -19.87 0.55 -2.49
CA THR A 138 -20.47 0.67 -3.83
C THR A 138 -20.85 2.13 -4.11
N GLY A 139 -20.74 2.58 -5.36
CA GLY A 139 -21.16 3.93 -5.76
C GLY A 139 -20.24 5.10 -5.35
N PHE A 140 -19.16 4.88 -4.60
CA PHE A 140 -18.25 5.92 -4.12
C PHE A 140 -16.90 5.87 -4.83
N ASP A 141 -16.50 6.96 -5.49
CA ASP A 141 -15.27 7.04 -6.28
C ASP A 141 -14.18 7.83 -5.55
N VAL A 142 -13.02 7.19 -5.30
CA VAL A 142 -11.87 7.78 -4.62
C VAL A 142 -10.58 7.43 -5.36
N LYS A 143 -10.05 8.37 -6.11
CA LYS A 143 -8.81 8.17 -6.89
C LYS A 143 -7.58 8.00 -6.01
N CYS A 144 -7.52 8.69 -4.88
CA CYS A 144 -6.40 8.66 -3.94
C CYS A 144 -6.44 7.48 -2.94
N LEU A 145 -7.40 6.55 -3.05
CA LEU A 145 -7.45 5.34 -2.23
C LEU A 145 -6.34 4.38 -2.65
N SER A 146 -5.31 4.22 -1.83
CA SER A 146 -4.16 3.37 -2.10
C SER A 146 -4.22 2.02 -1.40
N CYS A 147 -4.79 1.96 -0.20
CA CYS A 147 -4.84 0.75 0.61
C CYS A 147 -6.27 0.38 0.97
N LEU A 148 -6.63 -0.87 0.74
CA LEU A 148 -7.93 -1.45 1.10
C LEU A 148 -7.72 -2.62 2.05
N TYR A 149 -8.15 -2.47 3.29
CA TYR A 149 -8.06 -3.49 4.34
C TYR A 149 -9.41 -4.20 4.48
N LEU A 150 -9.42 -5.51 4.25
CA LEU A 150 -10.63 -6.32 4.25
C LEU A 150 -10.70 -7.19 5.51
N ASP A 151 -11.59 -6.84 6.44
CA ASP A 151 -11.94 -7.64 7.62
C ASP A 151 -13.44 -8.00 7.63
N LYS A 152 -13.98 -8.28 6.44
CA LYS A 152 -15.39 -8.60 6.24
C LYS A 152 -15.56 -9.61 5.11
N PRO A 153 -16.32 -10.68 5.29
CA PRO A 153 -16.73 -11.54 4.18
C PRO A 153 -17.63 -10.74 3.23
N LEU A 154 -17.18 -10.58 1.99
CA LEU A 154 -17.91 -9.90 0.93
C LEU A 154 -18.35 -10.94 -0.13
N LYS A 155 -19.55 -10.77 -0.67
CA LYS A 155 -19.97 -11.56 -1.84
C LYS A 155 -19.12 -11.18 -3.05
N ALA A 156 -18.88 -12.13 -3.96
CA ALA A 156 -17.98 -11.94 -5.10
C ALA A 156 -18.22 -10.62 -5.86
N HIS A 157 -19.48 -10.28 -6.17
CA HIS A 157 -19.81 -9.02 -6.85
C HIS A 157 -19.42 -7.76 -6.04
N THR A 158 -19.74 -7.74 -4.74
CA THR A 158 -19.38 -6.60 -3.87
C THR A 158 -17.86 -6.51 -3.68
N LEU A 159 -17.19 -7.66 -3.53
CA LEU A 159 -15.75 -7.72 -3.45
C LEU A 159 -15.10 -7.13 -4.70
N MET A 160 -15.54 -7.54 -5.90
CA MET A 160 -15.03 -7.01 -7.16
C MET A 160 -15.23 -5.50 -7.29
N GLN A 161 -16.39 -4.98 -6.91
CA GLN A 161 -16.66 -3.55 -6.93
C GLN A 161 -15.77 -2.78 -5.94
N THR A 162 -15.50 -3.37 -4.77
CA THR A 162 -14.66 -2.77 -3.73
C THR A 162 -13.19 -2.76 -4.17
N ILE A 163 -12.72 -3.84 -4.76
CA ILE A 163 -11.36 -3.99 -5.31
C ILE A 163 -11.14 -2.99 -6.46
N ALA A 164 -12.06 -2.90 -7.41
CA ALA A 164 -11.96 -1.98 -8.55
C ALA A 164 -11.76 -0.51 -8.14
N ARG A 165 -12.17 -0.14 -6.93
CA ARG A 165 -11.96 1.23 -6.40
C ARG A 165 -10.53 1.49 -5.97
N ALA A 166 -9.92 0.52 -5.29
CA ALA A 166 -8.52 0.63 -4.91
C ALA A 166 -7.59 0.63 -6.13
N ASN A 167 -8.02 -0.02 -7.23
CA ASN A 167 -7.21 -0.17 -8.45
C ASN A 167 -7.33 0.99 -9.47
N ARG A 168 -7.93 2.10 -9.11
CA ARG A 168 -7.97 3.25 -10.02
C ARG A 168 -6.60 3.91 -10.14
N VAL A 169 -6.19 4.11 -11.39
CA VAL A 169 -4.96 4.85 -11.72
C VAL A 169 -5.18 6.33 -11.43
N ALA A 170 -4.26 6.95 -10.72
CA ALA A 170 -4.20 8.38 -10.48
C ALA A 170 -2.76 8.86 -10.57
N GLU A 171 -2.56 10.16 -10.72
CA GLU A 171 -1.22 10.76 -10.76
C GLU A 171 -0.43 10.40 -9.49
N GLY A 172 0.72 9.76 -9.66
CA GLY A 172 1.56 9.26 -8.58
C GLY A 172 1.13 7.92 -7.97
N LYS A 173 0.05 7.29 -8.47
CA LYS A 173 -0.45 5.99 -8.01
C LYS A 173 -0.50 5.01 -9.18
N SER A 174 0.32 3.97 -9.13
CA SER A 174 0.36 2.92 -10.15
C SER A 174 -0.66 1.81 -9.93
N ASN A 175 -1.02 1.52 -8.67
CA ASN A 175 -1.92 0.40 -8.28
C ASN A 175 -2.48 0.60 -6.87
N GLY A 176 -3.51 -0.17 -6.52
CA GLY A 176 -4.03 -0.29 -5.16
C GLY A 176 -3.49 -1.54 -4.46
N LEU A 177 -3.31 -1.45 -3.15
CA LEU A 177 -2.92 -2.55 -2.29
C LEU A 177 -4.15 -3.08 -1.54
N ILE A 178 -4.32 -4.41 -1.52
CA ILE A 178 -5.37 -5.06 -0.73
C ILE A 178 -4.73 -5.91 0.35
N ILE A 179 -5.18 -5.70 1.57
CA ILE A 179 -4.80 -6.47 2.75
C ILE A 179 -6.03 -7.25 3.21
N ASP A 180 -5.96 -8.57 3.19
CA ASP A 180 -7.07 -9.47 3.47
C ASP A 180 -6.86 -10.24 4.78
N TYR A 181 -7.61 -9.85 5.83
CA TYR A 181 -7.55 -10.47 7.16
C TYR A 181 -8.41 -11.74 7.31
N ILE A 182 -9.21 -12.08 6.31
CA ILE A 182 -10.18 -13.21 6.41
C ILE A 182 -10.05 -14.24 5.30
N GLY A 183 -9.14 -14.05 4.34
CA GLY A 183 -8.87 -15.00 3.25
C GLY A 183 -9.92 -15.01 2.13
N ILE A 184 -10.69 -13.93 1.96
CA ILE A 184 -11.73 -13.82 0.93
C ILE A 184 -11.14 -13.76 -0.48
N VAL A 185 -9.97 -13.17 -0.63
CA VAL A 185 -9.28 -13.04 -1.93
C VAL A 185 -8.82 -14.41 -2.43
N LYS A 186 -8.52 -15.37 -1.53
CA LYS A 186 -8.22 -16.75 -1.91
C LYS A 186 -9.40 -17.43 -2.64
N ALA A 187 -10.63 -17.16 -2.19
CA ALA A 187 -11.83 -17.68 -2.86
C ALA A 187 -12.04 -17.02 -4.24
N LEU A 188 -11.74 -15.71 -4.34
CA LEU A 188 -11.78 -15.00 -5.61
C LEU A 188 -10.74 -15.54 -6.60
N ARG A 189 -9.50 -15.80 -6.15
CA ARG A 189 -8.46 -16.42 -6.99
C ARG A 189 -8.91 -17.74 -7.57
N LYS A 190 -9.43 -18.61 -6.71
CA LYS A 190 -9.94 -19.92 -7.17
C LYS A 190 -11.01 -19.73 -8.23
N ALA A 191 -11.96 -18.83 -8.02
CA ALA A 191 -13.00 -18.53 -8.99
C ALA A 191 -12.46 -17.96 -10.32
N LEU A 192 -11.41 -17.12 -10.26
CA LEU A 192 -10.72 -16.57 -11.44
C LEU A 192 -9.94 -17.65 -12.18
N ALA A 193 -9.19 -18.51 -11.46
CA ALA A 193 -8.42 -19.60 -12.04
C ALA A 193 -9.35 -20.64 -12.71
N ASP A 194 -10.44 -21.03 -12.05
CA ASP A 194 -11.45 -21.92 -12.59
C ASP A 194 -12.10 -21.33 -13.86
N TYR A 195 -12.25 -20.01 -13.90
CA TYR A 195 -12.81 -19.31 -15.07
C TYR A 195 -11.83 -19.26 -16.25
N THR A 196 -10.56 -18.87 -16.01
CA THR A 196 -9.56 -18.80 -17.07
C THR A 196 -9.21 -20.17 -17.66
N ALA A 197 -9.23 -21.24 -16.85
CA ALA A 197 -9.07 -22.61 -17.32
C ALA A 197 -10.20 -23.05 -18.28
N ASN A 198 -11.42 -22.57 -18.04
CA ASN A 198 -12.59 -22.90 -18.88
C ASN A 198 -12.66 -22.08 -20.20
N VAL A 199 -11.92 -20.99 -20.35
CA VAL A 199 -11.94 -20.11 -21.54
C VAL A 199 -10.74 -20.37 -22.49
N GLY A 200 -9.89 -21.36 -22.20
CA GLY A 200 -8.80 -21.78 -23.10
C GLY A 200 -7.55 -20.87 -23.05
N GLY A 201 -7.45 -20.00 -22.07
CA GLY A 201 -6.23 -19.23 -21.76
C GLY A 201 -5.34 -20.03 -20.80
N GLY A 202 -4.09 -20.27 -21.18
CA GLY A 202 -3.15 -21.06 -20.39
C GLY A 202 -3.12 -20.65 -18.92
N SER A 203 -3.07 -21.63 -18.02
CA SER A 203 -3.09 -21.48 -16.58
C SER A 203 -1.76 -20.92 -16.05
N THR A 204 -1.53 -19.65 -16.21
CA THR A 204 -0.53 -18.95 -15.37
C THR A 204 -1.26 -18.36 -14.17
N ASP A 205 -0.98 -18.89 -12.98
CA ASP A 205 -1.45 -18.27 -11.74
C ASP A 205 -0.88 -16.83 -11.71
N PRO A 206 -1.73 -15.79 -11.74
CA PRO A 206 -1.26 -14.40 -11.83
C PRO A 206 -0.65 -13.90 -10.52
N THR A 207 -0.32 -14.78 -9.59
CA THR A 207 0.17 -14.41 -8.27
C THR A 207 1.56 -14.93 -8.04
N ILE A 208 2.44 -14.05 -7.59
CA ILE A 208 3.81 -14.40 -7.19
C ILE A 208 3.82 -14.76 -5.71
N ASP A 209 4.47 -15.87 -5.35
CA ASP A 209 4.74 -16.22 -3.96
C ASP A 209 5.70 -15.20 -3.33
N LYS A 210 5.59 -15.01 -2.00
CA LYS A 210 6.46 -14.08 -1.27
C LYS A 210 7.94 -14.45 -1.42
N GLY A 211 8.28 -15.73 -1.46
CA GLY A 211 9.65 -16.19 -1.68
C GLY A 211 10.18 -15.78 -3.06
N GLU A 212 9.40 -15.97 -4.10
CA GLU A 212 9.73 -15.54 -5.46
C GLU A 212 9.87 -14.01 -5.56
N LEU A 213 9.06 -13.27 -4.79
CA LEU A 213 9.18 -11.81 -4.74
C LEU A 213 10.49 -11.36 -4.09
N ILE A 214 10.88 -11.99 -2.98
CA ILE A 214 12.16 -11.73 -2.32
C ILE A 214 13.32 -12.00 -3.28
N GLU A 215 13.33 -13.14 -3.97
CA GLU A 215 14.35 -13.46 -4.98
C GLU A 215 14.45 -12.37 -6.05
N ARG A 216 13.32 -11.90 -6.59
CA ARG A 216 13.31 -10.82 -7.59
C ARG A 216 13.82 -9.49 -7.04
N VAL A 217 13.54 -9.16 -5.78
CA VAL A 217 14.11 -7.97 -5.14
C VAL A 217 15.62 -8.09 -5.08
N LEU A 218 16.16 -9.24 -4.66
CA LEU A 218 17.60 -9.48 -4.56
C LEU A 218 18.25 -9.47 -5.95
N GLU A 219 17.65 -10.10 -6.95
CA GLU A 219 18.10 -10.04 -8.35
C GLU A 219 18.13 -8.61 -8.88
N THR A 220 17.11 -7.81 -8.58
CA THR A 220 17.04 -6.41 -9.04
C THR A 220 18.10 -5.54 -8.35
N ILE A 221 18.38 -5.76 -7.06
CA ILE A 221 19.47 -5.11 -6.34
C ILE A 221 20.81 -5.47 -6.98
N THR A 222 21.05 -6.76 -7.26
CA THR A 222 22.27 -7.26 -7.90
C THR A 222 22.43 -6.67 -9.29
N ALA A 223 21.40 -6.69 -10.12
CA ALA A 223 21.45 -6.12 -11.47
C ALA A 223 21.71 -4.61 -11.47
N ALA A 224 21.18 -3.87 -10.48
CA ALA A 224 21.44 -2.45 -10.34
C ALA A 224 22.89 -2.18 -9.89
N ALA A 225 23.46 -3.03 -9.01
CA ALA A 225 24.86 -2.93 -8.59
C ALA A 225 25.79 -3.25 -9.76
N GLU A 226 25.58 -4.35 -10.48
CA GLU A 226 26.36 -4.72 -11.69
C GLU A 226 26.28 -3.64 -12.77
N PHE A 227 25.12 -2.98 -12.90
CA PHE A 227 24.99 -1.86 -13.83
C PHE A 227 25.84 -0.67 -13.41
N LEU A 228 25.92 -0.34 -12.12
CA LEU A 228 26.82 0.70 -11.61
C LEU A 228 28.30 0.31 -11.78
N ASP A 229 28.66 -0.94 -11.51
CA ASP A 229 30.02 -1.46 -11.74
C ASP A 229 30.42 -1.29 -13.21
N SER A 230 29.52 -1.53 -14.16
CA SER A 230 29.75 -1.30 -15.59
C SER A 230 29.98 0.17 -15.95
N LYS A 231 29.73 1.08 -15.02
CA LYS A 231 29.95 2.52 -15.10
C LYS A 231 31.10 3.00 -14.18
N ASP A 232 31.97 2.09 -13.79
CA ASP A 232 33.10 2.34 -12.89
C ASP A 232 32.68 2.91 -11.53
N PHE A 233 31.52 2.49 -11.01
CA PHE A 233 31.02 2.92 -9.69
C PHE A 233 30.58 1.73 -8.84
N ASP A 234 31.25 1.53 -7.70
CA ASP A 234 30.86 0.53 -6.70
C ASP A 234 29.72 1.05 -5.80
N LEU A 235 28.61 0.32 -5.79
CA LEU A 235 27.44 0.66 -4.95
C LEU A 235 27.79 0.62 -3.46
N ASP A 236 28.65 -0.29 -3.03
CA ASP A 236 29.03 -0.47 -1.63
C ASP A 236 29.82 0.73 -1.10
N ASP A 237 30.59 1.43 -1.95
CA ASP A 237 31.21 2.70 -1.58
C ASP A 237 30.19 3.73 -1.11
N LEU A 238 29.04 3.82 -1.78
CA LEU A 238 27.94 4.72 -1.37
C LEU A 238 27.24 4.23 -0.12
N VAL A 239 27.04 2.93 0.03
CA VAL A 239 26.38 2.32 1.19
C VAL A 239 27.15 2.61 2.47
N TYR A 240 28.48 2.41 2.45
CA TYR A 240 29.33 2.55 3.64
C TYR A 240 29.87 3.97 3.86
N ALA A 241 29.65 4.88 2.92
CA ALA A 241 30.08 6.27 3.04
C ALA A 241 29.37 7.00 4.19
N LYS A 242 30.09 7.94 4.82
CA LYS A 242 29.55 8.76 5.90
C LYS A 242 29.60 10.24 5.52
N ASP A 243 28.67 11.02 6.07
CA ASP A 243 28.67 12.48 6.03
C ASP A 243 28.78 13.07 4.60
N PHE A 244 29.65 14.04 4.41
CA PHE A 244 29.87 14.73 3.13
C PHE A 244 30.33 13.80 1.99
N ALA A 245 31.05 12.70 2.30
CA ALA A 245 31.49 11.74 1.30
C ALA A 245 30.27 11.04 0.65
N LYS A 246 29.21 10.76 1.42
CA LYS A 246 27.99 10.15 0.91
C LYS A 246 27.27 11.02 -0.14
N ILE A 247 27.22 12.33 0.09
CA ILE A 247 26.61 13.28 -0.86
C ILE A 247 27.43 13.34 -2.14
N SER A 248 28.77 13.40 -2.03
CA SER A 248 29.65 13.41 -3.20
C SER A 248 29.52 12.13 -4.02
N LEU A 249 29.53 10.97 -3.38
CA LEU A 249 29.36 9.66 -4.04
C LEU A 249 27.98 9.53 -4.68
N LEU A 250 26.92 10.00 -4.03
CA LEU A 250 25.58 10.02 -4.60
C LEU A 250 25.51 10.81 -5.91
N LEU A 251 26.14 11.99 -5.95
CA LEU A 251 26.21 12.81 -7.17
C LEU A 251 27.05 12.14 -8.24
N THR A 252 28.16 11.49 -7.86
CA THR A 252 29.02 10.73 -8.77
C THR A 252 28.26 9.57 -9.39
N ALA A 253 27.56 8.76 -8.59
CA ALA A 253 26.71 7.67 -9.07
C ALA A 253 25.61 8.19 -10.03
N ALA A 254 24.91 9.25 -9.66
CA ALA A 254 23.87 9.85 -10.50
C ALA A 254 24.44 10.39 -11.84
N ASN A 255 25.68 10.87 -11.85
CA ASN A 255 26.36 11.28 -13.09
C ASN A 255 26.78 10.07 -13.92
N ALA A 256 27.37 9.04 -13.32
CA ALA A 256 27.78 7.80 -13.99
C ALA A 256 26.63 7.14 -14.76
N VAL A 257 25.44 7.06 -14.16
CA VAL A 257 24.27 6.49 -14.84
C VAL A 257 23.55 7.47 -15.79
N SER A 258 24.00 8.72 -15.86
CA SER A 258 23.45 9.76 -16.76
C SER A 258 24.29 9.99 -18.01
N ASP A 259 25.24 9.11 -18.30
CA ASP A 259 26.12 9.17 -19.49
C ASP A 259 25.32 9.10 -20.81
N SER A 260 24.20 8.38 -20.80
CA SER A 260 23.25 8.32 -21.91
C SER A 260 21.80 8.34 -21.42
N ARG A 261 20.87 8.67 -22.33
CA ARG A 261 19.44 8.64 -22.04
C ARG A 261 18.96 7.22 -21.72
N GLU A 262 19.53 6.25 -22.40
CA GLU A 262 19.25 4.81 -22.24
C GLU A 262 19.73 4.30 -20.88
N SER A 263 20.97 4.58 -20.49
CA SER A 263 21.52 4.22 -19.18
C SER A 263 20.69 4.79 -18.04
N LYS A 264 20.37 6.09 -18.13
CA LYS A 264 19.49 6.75 -17.15
C LYS A 264 18.12 6.08 -17.05
N LYS A 265 17.49 5.76 -18.20
CA LYS A 265 16.19 5.09 -18.24
C LYS A 265 16.26 3.71 -17.62
N GLN A 266 17.30 2.94 -17.95
CA GLN A 266 17.50 1.59 -17.42
C GLN A 266 17.67 1.60 -15.91
N PHE A 267 18.53 2.47 -15.38
CA PHE A 267 18.73 2.57 -13.93
C PHE A 267 17.47 3.03 -13.18
N MET A 268 16.75 3.99 -13.74
CA MET A 268 15.45 4.40 -13.18
C MET A 268 14.43 3.25 -13.14
N THR A 269 14.50 2.31 -14.08
CA THR A 269 13.64 1.12 -14.07
C THR A 269 13.92 0.25 -12.85
N TYR A 270 15.19 -0.04 -12.52
CA TYR A 270 15.55 -0.81 -11.33
C TYR A 270 15.00 -0.18 -10.05
N GLY A 271 15.20 1.11 -9.83
CA GLY A 271 14.69 1.78 -8.63
C GLY A 271 13.17 1.84 -8.55
N ASN A 272 12.48 1.99 -9.69
CA ASN A 272 11.02 1.97 -9.71
C ASN A 272 10.48 0.56 -9.42
N GLU A 273 11.12 -0.49 -9.94
CA GLU A 273 10.78 -1.88 -9.63
C GLU A 273 10.99 -2.19 -8.15
N LEU A 274 12.13 -1.81 -7.58
CA LEU A 274 12.41 -1.97 -6.15
C LEU A 274 11.36 -1.26 -5.30
N ASN A 275 11.05 -0.01 -5.56
CA ASN A 275 10.01 0.74 -4.86
C ASN A 275 8.63 0.07 -4.96
N ARG A 276 8.35 -0.57 -6.08
CA ARG A 276 7.10 -1.29 -6.28
C ARG A 276 7.05 -2.59 -5.48
N MET A 277 8.09 -3.41 -5.58
CA MET A 277 8.16 -4.72 -4.93
C MET A 277 8.21 -4.60 -3.40
N MET A 278 8.96 -3.63 -2.88
CA MET A 278 9.11 -3.39 -1.44
C MET A 278 7.81 -3.02 -0.71
N LYS A 279 6.79 -2.55 -1.44
CA LYS A 279 5.46 -2.31 -0.84
C LYS A 279 4.77 -3.58 -0.32
N TYR A 280 5.23 -4.75 -0.77
CA TYR A 280 4.65 -6.05 -0.47
C TYR A 280 5.50 -6.87 0.50
N LEU A 281 6.64 -6.33 0.92
CA LEU A 281 7.57 -6.96 1.84
C LEU A 281 7.60 -6.23 3.18
N ASP A 282 7.75 -7.01 4.25
CA ASP A 282 8.02 -6.48 5.57
C ASP A 282 9.52 -6.17 5.72
N ARG A 283 9.85 -5.33 6.69
CA ARG A 283 11.23 -4.90 6.93
C ARG A 283 12.20 -6.07 7.13
N ASP A 284 11.72 -7.16 7.74
CA ASP A 284 12.55 -8.32 8.09
C ASP A 284 12.63 -9.39 6.99
N ASP A 285 11.97 -9.18 5.86
CA ASP A 285 11.97 -10.12 4.74
C ASP A 285 13.27 -10.12 3.93
N ILE A 286 14.02 -9.02 3.96
CA ILE A 286 15.35 -8.90 3.35
C ILE A 286 16.39 -8.51 4.39
N SER A 287 17.65 -8.90 4.15
CA SER A 287 18.74 -8.62 5.07
C SER A 287 18.97 -7.12 5.27
N LYS A 288 19.64 -6.74 6.37
CA LYS A 288 20.00 -5.34 6.60
C LYS A 288 20.90 -4.81 5.48
N ALA A 289 21.86 -5.60 5.00
CA ALA A 289 22.76 -5.22 3.93
C ALA A 289 22.01 -4.95 2.62
N ASP A 290 21.04 -5.81 2.25
CA ASP A 290 20.24 -5.63 1.04
C ASP A 290 19.33 -4.41 1.14
N ARG A 291 18.82 -4.11 2.33
CA ARG A 291 18.06 -2.87 2.57
C ARG A 291 18.91 -1.63 2.34
N GLU A 292 20.12 -1.61 2.88
CA GLU A 292 21.06 -0.49 2.72
C GLU A 292 21.43 -0.28 1.25
N ARG A 293 21.69 -1.37 0.50
CA ARG A 293 21.91 -1.33 -0.96
C ARG A 293 20.69 -0.81 -1.72
N LYS A 294 19.51 -1.32 -1.41
CA LYS A 294 18.24 -0.84 -1.98
C LYS A 294 18.03 0.65 -1.72
N ASP A 295 18.27 1.11 -0.49
CA ASP A 295 18.11 2.52 -0.12
C ASP A 295 19.10 3.42 -0.89
N ALA A 296 20.33 2.96 -1.11
CA ALA A 296 21.31 3.65 -1.94
C ALA A 296 20.87 3.75 -3.41
N ILE A 297 20.32 2.68 -3.99
CA ILE A 297 19.78 2.68 -5.37
C ILE A 297 18.62 3.67 -5.49
N ILE A 298 17.69 3.67 -4.51
CA ILE A 298 16.55 4.59 -4.49
C ILE A 298 17.03 6.04 -4.37
N ALA A 299 18.03 6.32 -3.52
CA ALA A 299 18.60 7.65 -3.38
C ALA A 299 19.20 8.16 -4.71
N ILE A 300 19.91 7.32 -5.47
CA ILE A 300 20.42 7.68 -6.80
C ILE A 300 19.25 8.00 -7.75
N VAL A 301 18.20 7.20 -7.76
CA VAL A 301 17.01 7.43 -8.61
C VAL A 301 16.31 8.73 -8.23
N ASP A 302 16.21 9.06 -6.96
CA ASP A 302 15.58 10.30 -6.51
C ASP A 302 16.43 11.52 -6.88
N GLU A 303 17.75 11.41 -6.84
CA GLU A 303 18.64 12.47 -7.34
C GLU A 303 18.50 12.67 -8.87
N LEU A 304 18.35 11.57 -9.62
CA LEU A 304 18.07 11.63 -11.06
C LEU A 304 16.74 12.30 -11.40
N LYS A 305 15.73 12.17 -10.52
CA LYS A 305 14.41 12.82 -10.67
C LYS A 305 14.48 14.32 -10.38
N LYS A 306 15.27 14.75 -9.39
CA LYS A 306 15.46 16.19 -9.09
C LYS A 306 16.00 16.97 -10.30
N LYS A 307 16.92 16.37 -11.06
CA LYS A 307 17.47 16.95 -12.29
C LYS A 307 16.44 17.07 -13.44
N LYS A 308 15.25 16.48 -13.30
CA LYS A 308 14.21 16.40 -14.36
C LYS A 308 13.12 17.47 -14.30
N LYS A 309 13.14 18.42 -13.37
CA LYS A 309 12.08 19.44 -13.20
C LYS A 309 11.86 20.38 -14.41
N HIS A 310 12.48 20.08 -15.56
CA HIS A 310 12.33 20.87 -16.81
C HIS A 310 11.95 20.07 -18.08
N VAL A 311 11.46 18.83 -18.01
CA VAL A 311 10.99 18.09 -19.21
C VAL A 311 9.75 17.25 -18.91
N ASP A 312 8.75 17.36 -19.77
CA ASP A 312 7.45 16.70 -19.76
C ASP A 312 7.55 15.16 -19.76
N ASN A 313 6.79 14.49 -18.89
CA ASN A 313 6.95 13.06 -18.55
C ASN A 313 5.84 12.14 -19.06
N THR A 314 4.92 12.59 -19.90
CA THR A 314 3.70 11.85 -20.27
C THR A 314 3.97 10.56 -21.07
N ASP A 315 4.90 10.59 -22.02
CA ASP A 315 5.20 9.41 -22.88
C ASP A 315 5.95 8.28 -22.18
N LEU A 316 6.74 8.57 -21.15
CA LEU A 316 7.54 7.57 -20.43
C LEU A 316 6.69 6.70 -19.50
N MET A 317 5.65 7.29 -18.90
CA MET A 317 4.72 6.59 -18.00
C MET A 317 3.83 5.59 -18.75
N VAL A 318 3.48 5.89 -20.00
CA VAL A 318 2.66 5.00 -20.86
C VAL A 318 3.46 3.75 -21.25
N GLN A 319 4.76 3.87 -21.57
CA GLN A 319 5.61 2.73 -21.95
C GLN A 319 5.97 1.83 -20.76
N ILE A 320 6.19 2.40 -19.57
CA ILE A 320 6.46 1.62 -18.33
C ILE A 320 5.24 0.82 -17.91
N ASN A 321 4.03 1.37 -18.03
CA ASN A 321 2.79 0.66 -17.75
C ASN A 321 2.54 -0.53 -18.70
N GLY A 322 3.05 -0.49 -19.92
CA GLY A 322 2.94 -1.60 -20.89
C GLY A 322 3.83 -2.81 -20.57
N ILE A 323 4.96 -2.61 -19.92
CA ILE A 323 5.93 -3.68 -19.57
C ILE A 323 5.58 -4.32 -18.20
N LEU A 324 4.94 -3.56 -17.33
CA LEU A 324 4.64 -3.97 -15.94
C LEU A 324 3.25 -4.60 -15.79
N GLY A 325 2.56 -4.83 -16.89
CA GLY A 325 1.19 -5.34 -17.00
C GLY A 325 0.89 -6.71 -16.33
N ASP A 326 1.82 -7.58 -15.87
CA ASP A 326 1.57 -9.02 -15.70
C ASP A 326 1.49 -9.63 -14.28
N TYR A 327 1.50 -8.89 -13.16
CA TYR A 327 1.59 -9.53 -11.84
C TYR A 327 0.55 -9.09 -10.80
N ILE A 328 -0.24 -10.05 -10.31
CA ILE A 328 -0.93 -9.96 -9.02
C ILE A 328 -0.02 -10.64 -8.00
N MET A 329 0.42 -9.90 -7.00
CA MET A 329 1.22 -10.45 -5.92
C MET A 329 0.37 -10.85 -4.73
N ILE A 330 0.66 -12.03 -4.18
CA ILE A 330 0.11 -12.47 -2.91
C ILE A 330 1.24 -12.60 -1.92
N GLU A 331 1.13 -11.84 -0.87
CA GLU A 331 1.99 -11.98 0.26
C GLU A 331 1.27 -12.73 1.39
N ARG A 332 1.88 -13.78 1.91
CA ARG A 332 1.54 -14.29 3.24
C ARG A 332 2.28 -13.41 4.23
N ALA A 333 1.56 -12.72 5.11
CA ALA A 333 2.20 -12.11 6.25
C ALA A 333 3.02 -13.20 6.97
N ALA A 334 4.34 -13.05 6.88
CA ALA A 334 5.27 -14.01 7.44
C ALA A 334 5.40 -13.78 8.94
N ASN A 335 4.39 -14.13 9.67
CA ASN A 335 4.52 -14.38 11.09
C ASN A 335 3.57 -15.52 11.43
N ASP A 336 3.98 -16.39 12.31
CA ASP A 336 3.26 -17.55 12.89
C ASP A 336 1.81 -17.29 13.35
N ARG A 337 1.21 -16.14 12.96
CA ARG A 337 -0.14 -15.71 13.36
C ARG A 337 -1.15 -15.64 12.21
N GLY A 338 -0.77 -15.82 10.97
CA GLY A 338 -1.68 -16.07 9.82
C GLY A 338 -2.78 -15.02 9.55
N PHE A 339 -2.60 -13.76 9.92
CA PHE A 339 -3.71 -12.80 9.96
C PHE A 339 -3.97 -12.00 8.69
N ALA A 340 -2.95 -11.70 7.88
CA ALA A 340 -3.15 -10.86 6.70
C ALA A 340 -2.55 -11.47 5.43
N LYS A 341 -3.23 -11.26 4.30
CA LYS A 341 -2.70 -11.52 2.97
C LYS A 341 -2.78 -10.23 2.16
N ARG A 342 -1.71 -9.93 1.43
CA ARG A 342 -1.58 -8.71 0.62
C ARG A 342 -1.64 -9.07 -0.86
N PHE A 343 -2.33 -8.26 -1.67
CA PHE A 343 -2.55 -8.54 -3.08
C PHE A 343 -2.37 -7.30 -3.93
N ASP A 344 -1.60 -7.40 -4.99
CA ASP A 344 -1.60 -6.44 -6.09
C ASP A 344 -2.60 -6.88 -7.16
N ILE A 345 -3.48 -5.97 -7.51
CA ILE A 345 -4.59 -6.23 -8.45
C ILE A 345 -4.45 -5.43 -9.76
N SER A 346 -3.28 -4.84 -10.01
CA SER A 346 -3.08 -3.94 -11.17
C SER A 346 -3.39 -4.58 -12.52
N LYS A 347 -3.47 -5.93 -12.60
CA LYS A 347 -3.64 -6.71 -13.83
C LYS A 347 -4.97 -7.37 -14.01
N ILE A 348 -5.86 -7.30 -13.04
CA ILE A 348 -7.20 -7.81 -13.23
C ILE A 348 -7.92 -6.92 -14.25
N ASP A 349 -8.30 -7.48 -15.40
CA ASP A 349 -9.23 -6.84 -16.32
C ASP A 349 -10.63 -6.81 -15.71
N PHE A 350 -10.91 -5.71 -15.02
CA PHE A 350 -12.18 -5.52 -14.31
C PHE A 350 -13.37 -5.35 -15.26
N ASP A 351 -13.16 -4.90 -16.49
CA ASP A 351 -14.25 -4.74 -17.45
C ASP A 351 -14.64 -6.10 -18.04
N LEU A 352 -13.65 -6.98 -18.28
CA LEU A 352 -13.92 -8.37 -18.63
C LEU A 352 -14.70 -9.08 -17.51
N LEU A 353 -14.23 -8.94 -16.27
CA LEU A 353 -14.91 -9.51 -15.11
C LEU A 353 -16.34 -8.99 -14.93
N ARG A 354 -16.58 -7.69 -15.08
CA ARG A 354 -17.94 -7.10 -15.03
C ARG A 354 -18.86 -7.69 -16.09
N ARG A 355 -18.38 -7.84 -17.31
CA ARG A 355 -19.17 -8.43 -18.43
C ARG A 355 -19.56 -9.88 -18.11
N GLU A 356 -18.64 -10.65 -17.56
CA GLU A 356 -18.89 -12.06 -17.27
C GLU A 356 -19.80 -12.26 -16.06
N PHE A 357 -19.64 -11.48 -14.98
CA PHE A 357 -20.61 -11.51 -13.87
C PHE A 357 -22.01 -11.05 -14.29
N ALA A 358 -22.13 -10.11 -15.25
CA ALA A 358 -23.42 -9.72 -15.81
C ALA A 358 -24.08 -10.84 -16.61
N LYS A 359 -23.32 -11.72 -17.30
CA LYS A 359 -23.83 -12.89 -18.01
C LYS A 359 -24.35 -13.96 -17.05
N VAL A 360 -23.67 -14.21 -15.94
CA VAL A 360 -24.11 -15.17 -14.91
C VAL A 360 -25.43 -14.72 -14.25
N LYS A 361 -25.58 -13.39 -14.04
CA LYS A 361 -26.82 -12.83 -13.45
C LYS A 361 -28.05 -12.94 -14.38
N LYS A 362 -27.85 -13.13 -15.68
CA LYS A 362 -28.94 -13.33 -16.64
C LYS A 362 -29.33 -14.80 -16.81
N LYS A 363 -28.56 -15.74 -16.22
CA LYS A 363 -28.83 -17.21 -16.30
C LYS A 363 -29.45 -17.79 -15.04
N ASN A 364 -29.59 -17.01 -13.97
CA ASN A 364 -30.35 -17.30 -12.76
C ASN A 364 -31.50 -16.29 -12.62
#